data_6174d1c99791538460bf5df69f7bf8f2
#
_entry.id   6174d1c99791538460bf5df69f7bf8f2
#
_cell.length_a   1.000
_cell.length_b   1.000
_cell.length_c   1.000
_cell.angle_alpha   90.00
_cell.angle_beta   90.00
_cell.angle_gamma   90.00
#
_symmetry.space_group_name_H-M   'P 1'
#
loop_
_entity.id
_entity.type
_entity.pdbx_description
1 polymer ?
#
loop_
_entity_poly.entity_id
_entity_poly.type
_entity_poly.pdbx_seq_one_letter_code
_entity_poly.pdbx_strand_id
1 'polypeptide(L)'
;MSILFLCTGNSCRSILGEAIFNHLAPAGWKAMSAGSKPKGQVHPRALALLASEGISTEGLHSKSWDNLATTPDIVITVCSNAAGETCPAYLGPVLRAHWGVEDPAHATGTDEEIDAAFMKAYRVLRARIEAFLALPLDALQQDKAKLKAELDRISLQARELGQEHDVESLS
;
A
#
# COMPACT_ATOMS: atom_id res chain seq x y z
N MET A 1 4.09 -2.84 -16.59
CA MET A 1 3.27 -3.52 -15.55
C MET A 1 2.62 -2.50 -14.64
N SER A 2 1.35 -2.67 -14.36
CA SER A 2 0.60 -1.79 -13.47
C SER A 2 0.15 -2.53 -12.21
N ILE A 3 0.25 -1.85 -11.07
CA ILE A 3 -0.13 -2.38 -9.77
C ILE A 3 -1.26 -1.52 -9.20
N LEU A 4 -2.29 -2.16 -8.68
CA LEU A 4 -3.37 -1.48 -7.97
C LEU A 4 -3.22 -1.73 -6.47
N PHE A 5 -3.04 -0.67 -5.69
CA PHE A 5 -3.18 -0.74 -4.24
C PHE A 5 -4.64 -0.49 -3.88
N LEU A 6 -5.27 -1.47 -3.26
CA LEU A 6 -6.71 -1.48 -3.01
C LEU A 6 -7.01 -1.50 -1.53
N CYS A 7 -7.86 -0.58 -1.08
CA CYS A 7 -8.43 -0.60 0.26
C CYS A 7 -9.89 -0.13 0.19
N THR A 8 -10.59 -0.08 1.31
CA THR A 8 -12.01 0.29 1.28
C THR A 8 -12.20 1.76 0.93
N GLY A 9 -11.57 2.67 1.68
CA GLY A 9 -11.81 4.11 1.57
C GLY A 9 -10.96 4.86 0.58
N ASN A 10 -9.86 4.30 0.12
CA ASN A 10 -8.89 4.96 -0.77
C ASN A 10 -8.58 6.40 -0.31
N SER A 11 -8.25 6.56 0.96
CA SER A 11 -7.94 7.88 1.51
C SER A 11 -6.55 7.95 2.14
N CYS A 12 -5.98 6.83 2.57
CA CYS A 12 -4.76 6.78 3.36
C CYS A 12 -3.79 5.69 2.88
N ARG A 13 -4.00 4.43 3.28
CA ARG A 13 -3.06 3.33 3.02
C ARG A 13 -2.76 3.08 1.54
N SER A 14 -3.80 2.96 0.73
CA SER A 14 -3.63 2.71 -0.71
C SER A 14 -3.03 3.93 -1.41
N ILE A 15 -3.36 5.13 -0.96
CA ILE A 15 -2.76 6.38 -1.47
C ILE A 15 -1.25 6.41 -1.17
N LEU A 16 -0.86 6.05 0.05
CA LEU A 16 0.56 5.95 0.42
C LEU A 16 1.28 4.94 -0.49
N GLY A 17 0.67 3.78 -0.70
CA GLY A 17 1.24 2.75 -1.58
C GLY A 17 1.47 3.25 -2.99
N GLU A 18 0.48 3.90 -3.58
CA GLU A 18 0.58 4.47 -4.93
C GLU A 18 1.72 5.50 -5.01
N ALA A 19 1.76 6.44 -4.08
CA ALA A 19 2.74 7.52 -4.11
C ALA A 19 4.17 7.01 -3.90
N ILE A 20 4.37 6.12 -2.92
CA ILE A 20 5.68 5.53 -2.65
C ILE A 20 6.18 4.73 -3.85
N PHE A 21 5.31 3.88 -4.39
CA PHE A 21 5.69 3.03 -5.52
C PHE A 21 6.10 3.87 -6.73
N ASN A 22 5.30 4.86 -7.10
CA ASN A 22 5.59 5.70 -8.26
C ASN A 22 6.84 6.57 -8.06
N HIS A 23 7.17 6.89 -6.80
CA HIS A 23 8.39 7.61 -6.47
C HIS A 23 9.64 6.76 -6.67
N LEU A 24 9.56 5.47 -6.39
CA LEU A 24 10.71 4.55 -6.39
C LEU A 24 10.79 3.66 -7.63
N ALA A 25 9.69 3.50 -8.37
CA ALA A 25 9.60 2.52 -9.45
C ALA A 25 10.46 2.87 -10.66
N PRO A 26 11.08 1.85 -11.30
CA PRO A 26 11.78 2.06 -12.56
C PRO A 26 10.80 2.23 -13.73
N ALA A 27 11.33 2.61 -14.88
CA ALA A 27 10.54 2.76 -16.10
C ALA A 27 9.82 1.44 -16.42
N GLY A 28 8.57 1.54 -16.86
CA GLY A 28 7.74 0.38 -17.20
C GLY A 28 6.89 -0.14 -16.05
N TRP A 29 7.07 0.38 -14.84
CA TRP A 29 6.28 0.02 -13.67
C TRP A 29 5.55 1.23 -13.13
N LYS A 30 4.25 1.10 -12.91
CA LYS A 30 3.40 2.18 -12.41
C LYS A 30 2.36 1.64 -11.44
N ALA A 31 2.06 2.41 -10.41
CA ALA A 31 1.02 2.09 -9.45
C ALA A 31 -0.18 3.03 -9.59
N MET A 32 -1.33 2.50 -9.23
CA MET A 32 -2.56 3.25 -9.05
C MET A 32 -3.20 2.79 -7.74
N SER A 33 -4.18 3.51 -7.26
CA SER A 33 -4.93 3.14 -6.06
C SER A 33 -6.42 3.36 -6.25
N ALA A 34 -7.22 2.62 -5.51
CA ALA A 34 -8.67 2.75 -5.56
C ALA A 34 -9.29 2.16 -4.28
N GLY A 35 -10.58 2.37 -4.12
CA GLY A 35 -11.36 1.78 -3.04
C GLY A 35 -12.67 1.22 -3.51
N SER A 36 -13.22 0.27 -2.75
CA SER A 36 -14.57 -0.26 -3.01
C SER A 36 -15.66 0.73 -2.58
N LYS A 37 -15.35 1.55 -1.57
CA LYS A 37 -16.24 2.62 -1.08
C LYS A 37 -15.38 3.86 -0.82
N PRO A 38 -14.95 4.57 -1.87
CA PRO A 38 -14.02 5.69 -1.71
C PRO A 38 -14.66 6.81 -0.91
N LYS A 39 -13.86 7.40 -0.01
CA LYS A 39 -14.30 8.54 0.79
C LYS A 39 -14.40 9.83 -0.02
N GLY A 40 -13.83 9.85 -1.22
CA GLY A 40 -13.83 11.00 -2.10
C GLY A 40 -12.78 12.05 -1.76
N GLN A 41 -12.01 11.85 -0.70
CA GLN A 41 -11.00 12.79 -0.25
C GLN A 41 -9.79 12.05 0.33
N VAL A 42 -8.60 12.46 -0.08
CA VAL A 42 -7.35 11.94 0.47
C VAL A 42 -7.13 12.52 1.86
N HIS A 43 -6.68 11.69 2.80
CA HIS A 43 -6.48 12.13 4.18
C HIS A 43 -5.36 13.19 4.24
N PRO A 44 -5.59 14.36 4.87
CA PRO A 44 -4.59 15.43 4.90
C PRO A 44 -3.27 15.04 5.58
N ARG A 45 -3.31 14.17 6.59
CA ARG A 45 -2.08 13.70 7.25
C ARG A 45 -1.25 12.81 6.33
N ALA A 46 -1.90 12.04 5.44
CA ALA A 46 -1.18 11.25 4.43
C ALA A 46 -0.46 12.18 3.44
N LEU A 47 -1.13 13.22 2.98
CA LEU A 47 -0.52 14.21 2.09
C LEU A 47 0.65 14.95 2.75
N ALA A 48 0.48 15.37 4.00
CA ALA A 48 1.53 16.06 4.74
C ALA A 48 2.76 15.17 4.94
N LEU A 49 2.54 13.90 5.27
CA LEU A 49 3.62 12.93 5.44
C LEU A 49 4.41 12.72 4.14
N LEU A 50 3.71 12.51 3.02
CA LEU A 50 4.36 12.33 1.73
C LEU A 50 5.18 13.56 1.35
N ALA A 51 4.63 14.76 1.55
CA ALA A 51 5.35 15.99 1.27
C ALA A 51 6.60 16.11 2.14
N SER A 52 6.53 15.74 3.42
CA SER A 52 7.68 15.78 4.33
C SER A 52 8.78 14.81 3.92
N GLU A 53 8.43 13.71 3.25
CA GLU A 53 9.38 12.71 2.76
C GLU A 53 9.87 13.01 1.33
N GLY A 54 9.50 14.16 0.78
CA GLY A 54 9.92 14.56 -0.56
C GLY A 54 9.23 13.81 -1.69
N ILE A 55 8.08 13.18 -1.41
CA ILE A 55 7.31 12.42 -2.39
C ILE A 55 6.18 13.29 -2.94
N SER A 56 6.06 13.35 -4.29
CA SER A 56 5.02 14.14 -4.93
C SER A 56 3.63 13.65 -4.58
N THR A 57 2.74 14.59 -4.28
CA THR A 57 1.32 14.32 -4.03
C THR A 57 0.44 14.70 -5.22
N GLU A 58 1.06 15.13 -6.31
CA GLU A 58 0.35 15.55 -7.51
C GLU A 58 -0.43 14.39 -8.12
N GLY A 59 -1.70 14.63 -8.45
CA GLY A 59 -2.56 13.62 -9.06
C GLY A 59 -3.19 12.62 -8.10
N LEU A 60 -2.83 12.65 -6.82
CA LEU A 60 -3.43 11.74 -5.84
C LEU A 60 -4.87 12.15 -5.53
N HIS A 61 -5.79 11.21 -5.67
CA HIS A 61 -7.20 11.45 -5.35
C HIS A 61 -7.89 10.14 -4.98
N SER A 62 -8.94 10.24 -4.18
CA SER A 62 -9.75 9.09 -3.78
C SER A 62 -10.72 8.74 -4.91
N LYS A 63 -10.76 7.47 -5.29
CA LYS A 63 -11.57 7.02 -6.42
C LYS A 63 -12.01 5.58 -6.27
N SER A 64 -13.11 5.24 -6.96
CA SER A 64 -13.61 3.87 -7.02
C SER A 64 -12.76 2.99 -7.95
N TRP A 65 -12.67 1.71 -7.61
CA TRP A 65 -12.07 0.72 -8.50
C TRP A 65 -12.78 0.61 -9.85
N ASP A 66 -14.03 1.08 -9.94
CA ASP A 66 -14.78 1.12 -11.20
C ASP A 66 -14.31 2.24 -12.13
N ASN A 67 -13.55 3.21 -11.61
CA ASN A 67 -13.11 4.40 -12.35
C ASN A 67 -11.62 4.35 -12.69
N LEU A 68 -11.03 3.17 -12.77
CA LEU A 68 -9.62 3.03 -13.13
C LEU A 68 -9.41 3.28 -14.62
N ALA A 69 -8.34 4.03 -14.93
CA ALA A 69 -7.99 4.36 -16.31
C ALA A 69 -7.52 3.14 -17.10
N THR A 70 -6.90 2.17 -16.45
CA THR A 70 -6.39 0.94 -17.06
C THR A 70 -6.66 -0.25 -16.16
N THR A 71 -6.66 -1.45 -16.74
CA THR A 71 -6.76 -2.70 -15.96
C THR A 71 -5.41 -3.00 -15.32
N PRO A 72 -5.35 -3.23 -13.98
CA PRO A 72 -4.09 -3.57 -13.34
C PRO A 72 -3.65 -5.00 -13.68
N ASP A 73 -2.35 -5.22 -13.65
CA ASP A 73 -1.75 -6.56 -13.78
C ASP A 73 -1.69 -7.27 -12.43
N ILE A 74 -1.52 -6.49 -11.37
CA ILE A 74 -1.37 -6.98 -10.00
C ILE A 74 -2.29 -6.15 -9.09
N VAL A 75 -3.01 -6.81 -8.18
CA VAL A 75 -3.80 -6.14 -7.15
C VAL A 75 -3.21 -6.48 -5.78
N ILE A 76 -2.87 -5.46 -5.02
CA ILE A 76 -2.36 -5.59 -3.66
C ILE A 76 -3.35 -4.93 -2.70
N THR A 77 -4.01 -5.73 -1.87
CA THR A 77 -4.90 -5.21 -0.83
C THR A 77 -4.07 -4.81 0.39
N VAL A 78 -4.35 -3.64 0.95
CA VAL A 78 -3.59 -3.09 2.08
C VAL A 78 -4.43 -2.88 3.33
N CYS A 79 -5.68 -3.32 3.32
CA CYS A 79 -6.55 -3.27 4.50
C CYS A 79 -6.10 -4.31 5.55
N SER A 80 -6.45 -4.08 6.81
CA SER A 80 -6.07 -4.96 7.92
C SER A 80 -7.25 -5.81 8.37
N ASN A 81 -7.09 -7.14 8.36
CA ASN A 81 -8.10 -8.06 8.90
C ASN A 81 -8.14 -8.05 10.43
N ALA A 82 -7.06 -7.62 11.07
CA ALA A 82 -6.95 -7.63 12.53
C ALA A 82 -7.95 -6.70 13.21
N ALA A 83 -8.39 -5.64 12.54
CA ALA A 83 -9.37 -4.68 13.05
C ALA A 83 -10.82 -5.05 12.70
N GLY A 84 -11.07 -6.24 12.17
CA GLY A 84 -12.39 -6.65 11.69
C GLY A 84 -12.80 -5.98 10.39
N GLU A 85 -11.88 -5.32 9.72
CA GLU A 85 -12.12 -4.64 8.46
C GLU A 85 -12.30 -5.66 7.33
N THR A 86 -13.33 -5.45 6.49
CA THR A 86 -13.56 -6.29 5.33
C THR A 86 -12.69 -5.82 4.16
N CYS A 87 -11.77 -6.69 3.73
CA CYS A 87 -10.94 -6.41 2.57
C CYS A 87 -11.74 -6.60 1.28
N PRO A 88 -11.75 -5.63 0.37
CA PRO A 88 -12.43 -5.79 -0.91
C PRO A 88 -11.73 -6.83 -1.78
N ALA A 89 -12.52 -7.58 -2.55
CA ALA A 89 -12.02 -8.57 -3.51
C ALA A 89 -12.20 -8.05 -4.92
N TYR A 90 -11.10 -7.77 -5.60
CA TYR A 90 -11.14 -7.34 -7.00
C TYR A 90 -11.40 -8.55 -7.90
N LEU A 91 -12.45 -8.47 -8.71
CA LEU A 91 -12.88 -9.58 -9.58
C LEU A 91 -12.32 -9.40 -10.99
N GLY A 92 -11.14 -9.95 -11.25
CA GLY A 92 -10.53 -9.90 -12.57
C GLY A 92 -9.41 -10.92 -12.70
N PRO A 93 -8.92 -11.17 -13.94
CA PRO A 93 -7.83 -12.13 -14.17
C PRO A 93 -6.48 -11.48 -13.84
N VAL A 94 -6.26 -11.16 -12.58
CA VAL A 94 -5.05 -10.46 -12.10
C VAL A 94 -4.36 -11.27 -11.02
N LEU A 95 -3.07 -11.03 -10.86
CA LEU A 95 -2.35 -11.53 -9.70
C LEU A 95 -2.80 -10.75 -8.47
N ARG A 96 -2.98 -11.46 -7.35
CA ARG A 96 -3.46 -10.84 -6.11
C ARG A 96 -2.50 -11.15 -4.98
N ALA A 97 -2.25 -10.13 -4.15
CA ALA A 97 -1.48 -10.27 -2.94
C ALA A 97 -2.13 -9.43 -1.84
N HIS A 98 -1.85 -9.76 -0.59
CA HIS A 98 -2.36 -9.02 0.54
C HIS A 98 -1.18 -8.52 1.39
N TRP A 99 -1.00 -7.21 1.43
CA TRP A 99 0.00 -6.54 2.25
C TRP A 99 -0.70 -5.72 3.34
N GLY A 100 -1.33 -6.43 4.28
CA GLY A 100 -2.13 -5.79 5.33
C GLY A 100 -1.36 -4.78 6.16
N VAL A 101 -1.93 -3.59 6.32
CA VAL A 101 -1.37 -2.49 7.12
C VAL A 101 -2.49 -1.95 8.00
N GLU A 102 -2.19 -1.75 9.28
CA GLU A 102 -3.15 -1.15 10.21
C GLU A 102 -3.56 0.24 9.74
N ASP A 103 -4.85 0.57 9.83
CA ASP A 103 -5.36 1.85 9.37
C ASP A 103 -4.98 2.97 10.35
N PRO A 104 -4.05 3.87 9.96
CA PRO A 104 -3.62 4.97 10.83
C PRO A 104 -4.71 6.01 11.06
N ALA A 105 -5.74 6.07 10.21
CA ALA A 105 -6.86 6.99 10.38
C ALA A 105 -7.72 6.65 11.60
N HIS A 106 -7.61 5.42 12.13
CA HIS A 106 -8.30 5.01 13.35
C HIS A 106 -7.48 5.29 14.62
N ALA A 107 -6.27 5.80 14.48
CA ALA A 107 -5.44 6.14 15.63
C ALA A 107 -6.05 7.30 16.42
N THR A 108 -5.95 7.20 17.74
CA THR A 108 -6.47 8.21 18.68
C THR A 108 -5.34 8.70 19.59
N GLY A 109 -5.58 9.82 20.27
CA GLY A 109 -4.59 10.39 21.17
C GLY A 109 -4.13 11.77 20.71
N THR A 110 -2.88 12.12 21.02
CA THR A 110 -2.31 13.40 20.61
C THR A 110 -2.01 13.44 19.12
N ASP A 111 -1.79 14.63 18.58
CA ASP A 111 -1.37 14.79 17.19
C ASP A 111 -0.08 14.02 16.90
N GLU A 112 0.86 14.02 17.85
CA GLU A 112 2.12 13.28 17.73
C GLU A 112 1.88 11.77 17.64
N GLU A 113 0.96 11.23 18.45
CA GLU A 113 0.62 9.83 18.45
C GLU A 113 -0.06 9.42 17.13
N ILE A 114 -0.95 10.27 16.62
CA ILE A 114 -1.62 10.02 15.34
C ILE A 114 -0.61 10.09 14.19
N ASP A 115 0.26 11.08 14.18
CA ASP A 115 1.31 11.21 13.16
C ASP A 115 2.27 10.01 13.20
N ALA A 116 2.58 9.49 14.38
CA ALA A 116 3.40 8.29 14.54
C ALA A 116 2.74 7.06 13.91
N ALA A 117 1.41 6.93 14.02
CA ALA A 117 0.65 5.86 13.38
C ALA A 117 0.73 5.94 11.84
N PHE A 118 0.61 7.15 11.29
CA PHE A 118 0.79 7.38 9.85
C PHE A 118 2.21 7.05 9.40
N MET A 119 3.21 7.45 10.16
CA MET A 119 4.62 7.16 9.86
C MET A 119 4.88 5.65 9.90
N LYS A 120 4.30 4.92 10.85
CA LYS A 120 4.43 3.47 10.94
C LYS A 120 3.86 2.79 9.68
N ALA A 121 2.66 3.20 9.26
CA ALA A 121 2.04 2.67 8.03
C ALA A 121 2.92 2.96 6.81
N TYR A 122 3.45 4.17 6.71
CA TYR A 122 4.35 4.57 5.65
C TYR A 122 5.60 3.68 5.60
N ARG A 123 6.25 3.47 6.74
CA ARG A 123 7.47 2.66 6.83
C ARG A 123 7.23 1.21 6.44
N VAL A 124 6.12 0.62 6.85
CA VAL A 124 5.77 -0.76 6.51
C VAL A 124 5.56 -0.89 5.00
N LEU A 125 4.78 0.01 4.42
CA LEU A 125 4.52 0.01 2.98
C LEU A 125 5.80 0.24 2.18
N ARG A 126 6.62 1.21 2.60
CA ARG A 126 7.87 1.52 1.93
C ARG A 126 8.84 0.34 1.96
N ALA A 127 8.97 -0.33 3.10
CA ALA A 127 9.83 -1.50 3.23
C ALA A 127 9.41 -2.63 2.28
N ARG A 128 8.11 -2.89 2.17
CA ARG A 128 7.57 -3.88 1.26
C ARG A 128 7.82 -3.51 -0.20
N ILE A 129 7.58 -2.26 -0.55
CA ILE A 129 7.78 -1.75 -1.92
C ILE A 129 9.26 -1.81 -2.29
N GLU A 130 10.16 -1.40 -1.40
CA GLU A 130 11.61 -1.47 -1.64
C GLU A 130 12.07 -2.92 -1.83
N ALA A 131 11.57 -3.85 -1.01
CA ALA A 131 11.87 -5.28 -1.15
C ALA A 131 11.41 -5.81 -2.50
N PHE A 132 10.22 -5.42 -2.94
CA PHE A 132 9.68 -5.81 -4.24
C PHE A 132 10.52 -5.24 -5.39
N LEU A 133 10.86 -3.97 -5.34
CA LEU A 133 11.64 -3.31 -6.41
C LEU A 133 13.10 -3.77 -6.47
N ALA A 134 13.61 -4.40 -5.42
CA ALA A 134 14.94 -5.00 -5.41
C ALA A 134 15.00 -6.36 -6.12
N LEU A 135 13.84 -6.93 -6.47
CA LEU A 135 13.76 -8.22 -7.17
C LEU A 135 14.11 -8.07 -8.65
N PRO A 136 14.46 -9.20 -9.34
CA PRO A 136 14.67 -9.18 -10.78
C PRO A 136 13.34 -9.04 -11.54
N LEU A 137 12.83 -7.82 -11.62
CA LEU A 137 11.49 -7.53 -12.12
C LEU A 137 11.27 -7.98 -13.56
N ASP A 138 12.28 -7.83 -14.44
CA ASP A 138 12.16 -8.24 -15.84
C ASP A 138 11.92 -9.74 -15.97
N ALA A 139 12.61 -10.54 -15.15
CA ALA A 139 12.42 -11.98 -15.13
C ALA A 139 11.05 -12.35 -14.53
N LEU A 140 10.63 -11.65 -13.49
CA LEU A 140 9.35 -11.90 -12.81
C LEU A 140 8.16 -11.55 -13.69
N GLN A 141 8.27 -10.56 -14.55
CA GLN A 141 7.20 -10.24 -15.51
C GLN A 141 6.84 -11.42 -16.40
N GLN A 142 7.81 -12.29 -16.69
CA GLN A 142 7.62 -13.45 -17.55
C GLN A 142 7.23 -14.71 -16.79
N ASP A 143 7.27 -14.68 -15.45
CA ASP A 143 6.94 -15.83 -14.61
C ASP A 143 5.98 -15.41 -13.49
N LYS A 144 4.69 -15.49 -13.79
CA LYS A 144 3.64 -15.08 -12.87
C LYS A 144 3.62 -15.90 -11.57
N ALA A 145 4.00 -17.16 -11.62
CA ALA A 145 4.02 -18.02 -10.44
C ALA A 145 5.11 -17.57 -9.47
N LYS A 146 6.30 -17.24 -9.97
CA LYS A 146 7.38 -16.69 -9.14
C LYS A 146 7.03 -15.32 -8.61
N LEU A 147 6.41 -14.47 -9.43
CA LEU A 147 5.98 -13.15 -9.01
C LEU A 147 4.99 -13.23 -7.85
N LYS A 148 4.01 -14.13 -7.93
CA LYS A 148 3.04 -14.37 -6.86
C LYS A 148 3.73 -14.85 -5.59
N ALA A 149 4.66 -15.79 -5.71
CA ALA A 149 5.41 -16.32 -4.56
C ALA A 149 6.22 -15.23 -3.86
N GLU A 150 6.86 -14.33 -4.63
CA GLU A 150 7.63 -13.22 -4.08
C GLU A 150 6.74 -12.18 -3.39
N LEU A 151 5.59 -11.87 -3.97
CA LEU A 151 4.61 -10.95 -3.35
C LEU A 151 4.14 -11.49 -2.00
N ASP A 152 3.84 -12.78 -1.91
CA ASP A 152 3.39 -13.42 -0.67
C ASP A 152 4.52 -13.47 0.37
N ARG A 153 5.75 -13.73 -0.07
CA ARG A 153 6.93 -13.76 0.80
C ARG A 153 7.18 -12.37 1.43
N ILE A 154 7.08 -11.32 0.64
CA ILE A 154 7.25 -9.94 1.11
C ILE A 154 6.20 -9.60 2.18
N SER A 155 4.97 -10.03 1.98
CA SER A 155 3.90 -9.83 2.96
C SER A 155 4.26 -10.43 4.32
N LEU A 156 4.81 -11.64 4.32
CA LEU A 156 5.20 -12.34 5.56
C LEU A 156 6.40 -11.68 6.24
N GLN A 157 7.42 -11.30 5.49
CA GLN A 157 8.62 -10.65 6.03
C GLN A 157 8.29 -9.31 6.72
N ALA A 158 7.46 -8.51 6.13
CA ALA A 158 7.09 -7.22 6.70
C ALA A 158 6.23 -7.37 7.95
N ARG A 159 5.49 -8.49 8.07
CA ARG A 159 4.76 -8.84 9.29
C ARG A 159 5.73 -9.10 10.44
N GLU A 160 6.79 -9.84 10.19
CA GLU A 160 7.83 -10.13 11.19
C GLU A 160 8.53 -8.86 11.64
N LEU A 161 8.88 -7.99 10.70
CA LEU A 161 9.50 -6.70 11.00
C LEU A 161 8.58 -5.80 11.82
N GLY A 162 7.29 -5.79 11.50
CA GLY A 162 6.29 -5.06 12.26
C GLY A 162 6.14 -5.57 13.68
N GLN A 163 6.18 -6.88 13.88
CA GLN A 163 6.10 -7.50 15.19
C GLN A 163 7.35 -7.25 16.03
N GLU A 164 8.52 -7.34 15.44
CA GLU A 164 9.78 -7.01 16.11
C GLU A 164 9.80 -5.55 16.57
N HIS A 165 9.31 -4.65 15.74
CA HIS A 165 9.19 -3.23 16.08
C HIS A 165 8.24 -3.00 17.26
N ASP A 166 7.11 -3.70 17.28
CA ASP A 166 6.15 -3.61 18.38
C ASP A 166 6.71 -4.17 19.68
N VAL A 167 7.50 -5.26 19.60
CA VAL A 167 8.19 -5.84 20.76
C VAL A 167 9.26 -4.90 21.28
N GLU A 168 10.04 -4.26 20.43
CA GLU A 168 11.04 -3.27 20.82
C GLU A 168 10.42 -2.04 21.47
N SER A 169 9.25 -1.60 21.01
CA SER A 169 8.57 -0.46 21.60
C SER A 169 7.95 -0.76 22.96
N LEU A 170 7.75 -2.03 23.30
CA LEU A 170 7.24 -2.49 24.60
C LEU A 170 8.34 -2.80 25.60
N SER A 171 9.56 -2.88 25.15
CA SER A 171 10.72 -3.16 26.01
C SER A 171 11.48 -1.90 26.34
#